data_73047dff24063e3b15e34662c60e8fe1
#
_entry.id   73047dff24063e3b15e34662c60e8fe1
#
_cell.length_a   1.000
_cell.length_b   1.000
_cell.length_c   1.000
_cell.angle_alpha   90.00
_cell.angle_beta   90.00
_cell.angle_gamma   90.00
#
_symmetry.space_group_name_H-M   'P 1'
#
loop_
_entity.id
_entity.type
_entity.pdbx_description
1 polymer ?
#
loop_
_entity_poly.entity_id
_entity_poly.type
_entity_poly.pdbx_seq_one_letter_code
_entity_poly.pdbx_strand_id
1 'polypeptide(L)'
;MKVLTLTVAFILLTVGTNLSAQKHSYSEGYGNTLNIGLGIGGYSGYYNYSGHALPVFNINYEFGVAKNFTLAPFVTLYSYSDPNYTTYVTPVGVKGTLYLDQLLHAGSRWDFYVAGSLGVSIVSTTWDSNYYGDRTYYRSVDPLYLDLHVGTEYHLSRNIGAFLDLSTGISTIGIAIH
;
A
#
# COMPACT_ATOMS: atom_id res chain seq x y z
N MET A 1 19.11 -6.04 14.82
CA MET A 1 18.03 -5.36 14.07
C MET A 1 18.51 -4.60 12.83
N LYS A 2 19.60 -3.81 12.87
CA LYS A 2 20.09 -3.04 11.69
C LYS A 2 20.50 -3.89 10.48
N VAL A 3 20.98 -5.11 10.68
CA VAL A 3 21.42 -6.01 9.59
C VAL A 3 20.22 -6.59 8.82
N LEU A 4 19.13 -6.95 9.50
CA LEU A 4 17.93 -7.51 8.87
C LEU A 4 17.23 -6.48 7.97
N THR A 5 17.21 -5.22 8.40
CA THR A 5 16.60 -4.11 7.60
C THR A 5 17.40 -3.85 6.31
N LEU A 6 18.74 -3.93 6.38
CA LEU A 6 19.60 -3.76 5.20
C LEU A 6 19.44 -4.93 4.22
N THR A 7 19.27 -6.14 4.70
CA THR A 7 19.12 -7.34 3.87
C THR A 7 17.80 -7.34 3.11
N VAL A 8 16.71 -6.94 3.75
CA VAL A 8 15.39 -6.81 3.09
C VAL A 8 15.40 -5.70 2.02
N ALA A 9 16.04 -4.56 2.30
CA ALA A 9 16.20 -3.48 1.33
C ALA A 9 17.06 -3.91 0.12
N PHE A 10 18.11 -4.70 0.35
CA PHE A 10 18.97 -5.21 -0.72
C PHE A 10 18.27 -6.25 -1.60
N ILE A 11 17.44 -7.12 -1.02
CA ILE A 11 16.64 -8.11 -1.78
C ILE A 11 15.60 -7.39 -2.65
N LEU A 12 14.95 -6.35 -2.14
CA LEU A 12 14.00 -5.53 -2.93
C LEU A 12 14.67 -4.81 -4.10
N LEU A 13 15.91 -4.34 -3.93
CA LEU A 13 16.66 -3.71 -5.01
C LEU A 13 17.12 -4.69 -6.09
N THR A 14 17.50 -5.92 -5.73
CA THR A 14 18.00 -6.92 -6.71
C THR A 14 16.88 -7.56 -7.53
N VAL A 15 15.67 -7.63 -7.02
CA VAL A 15 14.50 -8.13 -7.78
C VAL A 15 14.10 -7.15 -8.88
N GLY A 16 14.28 -5.82 -8.65
CA GLY A 16 13.91 -4.79 -9.63
C GLY A 16 14.75 -4.75 -10.90
N THR A 17 15.97 -5.31 -10.91
CA THR A 17 16.90 -5.16 -12.04
C THR A 17 16.79 -6.25 -13.12
N ASN A 18 16.07 -7.34 -12.88
CA ASN A 18 15.98 -8.47 -13.81
C ASN A 18 14.63 -8.65 -14.52
N LEU A 19 13.65 -7.76 -14.29
CA LEU A 19 12.32 -7.86 -14.88
C LEU A 19 12.15 -7.13 -16.23
N SER A 20 13.24 -6.70 -16.87
CA SER A 20 13.21 -5.95 -18.13
C SER A 20 13.06 -6.80 -19.39
N ALA A 21 12.55 -8.02 -19.33
CA ALA A 21 12.45 -8.90 -20.50
C ALA A 21 11.04 -9.46 -20.68
N GLN A 22 10.14 -8.65 -21.23
CA GLN A 22 9.23 -9.13 -22.29
C GLN A 22 8.39 -7.96 -22.82
N LYS A 23 8.90 -7.37 -23.89
CA LYS A 23 8.15 -6.44 -24.72
C LYS A 23 7.15 -7.27 -25.52
N HIS A 24 5.89 -7.30 -25.10
CA HIS A 24 4.81 -7.83 -25.94
C HIS A 24 3.83 -6.70 -26.31
N SER A 25 3.60 -6.69 -27.57
CA SER A 25 2.80 -5.83 -28.43
C SER A 25 1.36 -5.61 -27.97
N TYR A 26 0.92 -4.34 -28.01
CA TYR A 26 -0.49 -3.88 -28.08
C TYR A 26 -1.48 -4.50 -27.08
N SER A 27 -1.31 -4.19 -25.83
CA SER A 27 -2.40 -3.96 -24.88
C SER A 27 -2.05 -2.69 -24.11
N GLU A 28 -3.01 -1.94 -23.64
CA GLU A 28 -2.77 -0.89 -22.66
C GLU A 28 -1.88 -1.51 -21.59
N GLY A 29 -0.64 -1.04 -21.49
CA GLY A 29 0.37 -1.70 -20.67
C GLY A 29 0.25 -1.17 -19.25
N TYR A 30 -0.52 -1.86 -18.42
CA TYR A 30 -0.53 -1.58 -16.99
C TYR A 30 0.84 -1.88 -16.38
N GLY A 31 1.25 -1.04 -15.42
CA GLY A 31 2.53 -1.18 -14.73
C GLY A 31 3.60 -0.19 -15.19
N ASN A 32 4.72 -0.19 -14.48
CA ASN A 32 5.74 0.86 -14.44
C ASN A 32 5.17 2.17 -13.87
N THR A 33 4.25 2.06 -12.91
CA THR A 33 3.53 3.17 -12.30
C THR A 33 3.95 3.35 -10.86
N LEU A 34 4.37 4.55 -10.51
CA LEU A 34 4.63 4.96 -9.13
C LEU A 34 3.36 5.59 -8.56
N ASN A 35 2.79 4.95 -7.55
CA ASN A 35 1.61 5.45 -6.83
C ASN A 35 2.02 6.07 -5.51
N ILE A 36 1.57 7.30 -5.26
CA ILE A 36 1.77 8.03 -4.00
C ILE A 36 0.39 8.44 -3.49
N GLY A 37 0.02 7.95 -2.33
CA GLY A 37 -1.31 8.14 -1.76
C GLY A 37 -1.30 8.68 -0.34
N LEU A 38 -2.35 9.43 -0.04
CA LEU A 38 -2.76 9.82 1.30
C LEU A 38 -4.06 9.11 1.65
N GLY A 39 -4.23 8.71 2.88
CA GLY A 39 -5.42 7.95 3.23
C GLY A 39 -5.79 7.96 4.69
N ILE A 40 -6.80 7.17 4.95
CA ILE A 40 -7.32 6.88 6.28
C ILE A 40 -7.26 5.37 6.50
N GLY A 41 -6.82 4.95 7.68
CA GLY A 41 -6.72 3.55 8.05
C GLY A 41 -7.57 3.18 9.24
N GLY A 42 -7.75 1.87 9.44
CA GLY A 42 -8.39 1.32 10.61
C GLY A 42 -9.91 1.33 10.59
N TYR A 43 -10.54 1.42 9.42
CA TYR A 43 -11.98 1.58 9.30
C TYR A 43 -12.78 0.29 9.48
N SER A 44 -12.21 -0.85 9.26
CA SER A 44 -12.91 -2.12 9.44
C SER A 44 -12.18 -3.01 10.43
N GLY A 45 -12.98 -3.72 11.21
CA GLY A 45 -12.59 -4.53 12.35
C GLY A 45 -11.49 -5.58 12.16
N TYR A 46 -10.91 -5.71 10.99
CA TYR A 46 -9.77 -6.60 10.78
C TYR A 46 -8.56 -6.19 11.63
N TYR A 47 -8.34 -4.88 11.77
CA TYR A 47 -7.26 -4.36 12.62
C TYR A 47 -7.73 -4.01 14.04
N ASN A 48 -8.99 -4.30 14.38
CA ASN A 48 -9.59 -4.05 15.69
C ASN A 48 -9.25 -2.65 16.26
N TYR A 49 -9.01 -1.69 15.34
CA TYR A 49 -8.49 -0.38 15.64
C TYR A 49 -9.49 0.69 15.25
N SER A 50 -10.25 1.16 16.21
CA SER A 50 -11.16 2.30 16.06
C SER A 50 -10.48 3.65 16.34
N GLY A 51 -9.14 3.70 16.28
CA GLY A 51 -8.36 4.90 16.47
C GLY A 51 -8.16 5.62 15.15
N HIS A 52 -8.17 6.94 15.19
CA HIS A 52 -7.95 7.81 14.03
C HIS A 52 -6.49 7.78 13.59
N ALA A 53 -6.11 6.83 12.72
CA ALA A 53 -4.82 6.88 12.04
C ALA A 53 -4.91 7.90 10.89
N LEU A 54 -4.54 9.12 11.14
CA LEU A 54 -4.48 10.20 10.17
C LEU A 54 -3.21 11.01 10.40
N PRO A 55 -2.48 11.39 9.34
CA PRO A 55 -2.59 10.92 7.97
C PRO A 55 -1.91 9.56 7.75
N VAL A 56 -2.40 8.79 6.80
CA VAL A 56 -1.74 7.60 6.28
C VAL A 56 -1.03 7.96 4.99
N PHE A 57 0.23 7.58 4.86
CA PHE A 57 1.01 7.73 3.63
C PHE A 57 1.23 6.35 3.02
N ASN A 58 0.94 6.21 1.74
CA ASN A 58 1.20 4.98 0.99
C ASN A 58 2.03 5.29 -0.24
N ILE A 59 3.01 4.43 -0.51
CA ILE A 59 3.77 4.44 -1.74
C ILE A 59 3.90 3.01 -2.25
N ASN A 60 3.67 2.82 -3.53
CA ASN A 60 3.90 1.54 -4.19
C ASN A 60 4.36 1.76 -5.63
N TYR A 61 5.05 0.76 -6.18
CA TYR A 61 5.48 0.76 -7.56
C TYR A 61 4.98 -0.48 -8.27
N GLU A 62 4.13 -0.30 -9.29
CA GLU A 62 3.51 -1.37 -10.03
C GLU A 62 4.37 -1.87 -11.19
N PHE A 63 4.46 -3.19 -11.32
CA PHE A 63 5.08 -3.89 -12.45
C PHE A 63 4.01 -4.70 -13.16
N GLY A 64 3.91 -4.56 -14.47
CA GLY A 64 3.08 -5.43 -15.31
C GLY A 64 3.69 -6.83 -15.37
N VAL A 65 2.96 -7.83 -14.87
CA VAL A 65 3.41 -9.25 -14.87
C VAL A 65 2.60 -10.14 -15.77
N ALA A 66 1.35 -9.74 -16.06
CA ALA A 66 0.49 -10.41 -17.04
C ALA A 66 -0.48 -9.40 -17.66
N LYS A 67 -1.26 -9.84 -18.65
CA LYS A 67 -2.30 -9.02 -19.23
C LYS A 67 -3.30 -8.62 -18.14
N ASN A 68 -3.52 -7.30 -17.97
CA ASN A 68 -4.42 -6.72 -16.99
C ASN A 68 -4.06 -7.03 -15.52
N PHE A 69 -2.85 -7.54 -15.25
CA PHE A 69 -2.43 -7.86 -13.89
C PHE A 69 -1.06 -7.29 -13.57
N THR A 70 -0.97 -6.60 -12.45
CA THR A 70 0.28 -6.02 -11.93
C THR A 70 0.60 -6.56 -10.54
N LEU A 71 1.88 -6.50 -10.18
CA LEU A 71 2.36 -6.67 -8.82
C LEU A 71 3.07 -5.38 -8.39
N ALA A 72 2.85 -4.97 -7.15
CA ALA A 72 3.43 -3.76 -6.61
C ALA A 72 3.96 -3.99 -5.19
N PRO A 73 5.27 -3.96 -4.96
CA PRO A 73 5.81 -3.74 -3.62
C PRO A 73 5.29 -2.42 -3.07
N PHE A 74 4.90 -2.42 -1.81
CA PHE A 74 4.37 -1.22 -1.15
C PHE A 74 4.97 -1.01 0.22
N VAL A 75 4.94 0.24 0.65
CA VAL A 75 5.18 0.68 2.02
C VAL A 75 4.08 1.64 2.42
N THR A 76 3.50 1.41 3.59
CA THR A 76 2.51 2.31 4.18
C THR A 76 3.02 2.80 5.53
N LEU A 77 2.78 4.06 5.84
CA LEU A 77 3.21 4.70 7.08
C LEU A 77 1.99 5.34 7.75
N TYR A 78 1.74 4.97 8.99
CA TYR A 78 0.76 5.66 9.82
C TYR A 78 1.12 5.55 11.31
N SER A 79 0.53 6.42 12.10
CA SER A 79 0.66 6.36 13.55
C SER A 79 -0.67 6.65 14.21
N TYR A 80 -0.79 6.19 15.43
CA TYR A 80 -1.89 6.52 16.30
C TYR A 80 -1.38 6.83 17.70
N SER A 81 -2.02 7.78 18.35
CA SER A 81 -1.64 8.23 19.68
C SER A 81 -2.75 7.93 20.68
N ASP A 82 -2.36 7.40 21.80
CA ASP A 82 -3.14 7.25 23.00
C ASP A 82 -2.60 8.24 24.04
N PRO A 83 -3.30 8.58 25.11
CA PRO A 83 -2.81 9.54 26.13
C PRO A 83 -1.41 9.26 26.69
N ASN A 84 -0.97 8.00 26.66
CA ASN A 84 0.28 7.56 27.29
C ASN A 84 1.35 7.04 26.33
N TYR A 85 1.01 6.82 25.05
CA TYR A 85 1.95 6.28 24.06
C TYR A 85 1.55 6.61 22.63
N THR A 86 2.51 6.60 21.75
CA THR A 86 2.30 6.68 20.29
C THR A 86 2.84 5.41 19.64
N THR A 87 2.02 4.78 18.81
CA THR A 87 2.40 3.61 18.04
C THR A 87 2.53 3.99 16.57
N TYR A 88 3.68 3.69 16.01
CA TYR A 88 3.99 3.80 14.59
C TYR A 88 3.85 2.42 13.95
N VAL A 89 3.13 2.37 12.85
CA VAL A 89 2.89 1.13 12.10
C VAL A 89 3.34 1.32 10.66
N THR A 90 4.14 0.37 10.19
CA THR A 90 4.68 0.39 8.84
C THR A 90 4.41 -0.96 8.16
N PRO A 91 3.24 -1.13 7.54
CA PRO A 91 3.00 -2.27 6.67
C PRO A 91 3.91 -2.23 5.45
N VAL A 92 4.52 -3.36 5.15
CA VAL A 92 5.32 -3.59 3.93
C VAL A 92 4.91 -4.90 3.30
N GLY A 93 4.82 -4.95 1.99
CA GLY A 93 4.35 -6.15 1.32
C GLY A 93 4.25 -6.01 -0.19
N VAL A 94 3.38 -6.83 -0.77
CA VAL A 94 3.09 -6.84 -2.19
C VAL A 94 1.57 -6.73 -2.39
N LYS A 95 1.17 -5.85 -3.30
CA LYS A 95 -0.20 -5.68 -3.80
C LYS A 95 -0.29 -6.31 -5.18
N GLY A 96 -1.26 -7.18 -5.40
CA GLY A 96 -1.63 -7.69 -6.71
C GLY A 96 -2.87 -7.00 -7.22
N THR A 97 -2.82 -6.36 -8.40
CA THR A 97 -3.92 -5.59 -8.97
C THR A 97 -4.39 -6.21 -10.28
N LEU A 98 -5.69 -6.45 -10.38
CA LEU A 98 -6.36 -6.90 -11.59
C LEU A 98 -7.21 -5.76 -12.16
N TYR A 99 -6.86 -5.29 -13.36
CA TYR A 99 -7.57 -4.25 -14.09
C TYR A 99 -8.76 -4.81 -14.85
N LEU A 100 -9.90 -4.14 -14.74
CA LEU A 100 -11.19 -4.59 -15.26
C LEU A 100 -11.70 -3.78 -16.47
N ASP A 101 -10.91 -2.83 -16.98
CA ASP A 101 -11.34 -1.88 -18.00
C ASP A 101 -11.84 -2.54 -19.27
N GLN A 102 -11.16 -3.60 -19.71
CA GLN A 102 -11.59 -4.39 -20.87
C GLN A 102 -12.93 -5.10 -20.61
N LEU A 103 -13.17 -5.56 -19.39
CA LEU A 103 -14.41 -6.23 -19.01
C LEU A 103 -15.57 -5.23 -18.90
N LEU A 104 -15.29 -4.04 -18.38
CA LEU A 104 -16.27 -2.99 -18.15
C LEU A 104 -16.47 -2.08 -19.36
N HIS A 105 -15.70 -2.28 -20.45
CA HIS A 105 -15.67 -1.38 -21.61
C HIS A 105 -15.47 0.08 -21.18
N ALA A 106 -14.60 0.29 -20.19
CA ALA A 106 -14.31 1.62 -19.66
C ALA A 106 -13.69 2.50 -20.74
N GLY A 107 -13.97 3.80 -20.70
CA GLY A 107 -13.33 4.74 -21.60
C GLY A 107 -11.84 4.87 -21.29
N SER A 108 -11.02 5.19 -22.30
CA SER A 108 -9.55 5.25 -22.24
C SER A 108 -8.93 6.18 -21.17
N ARG A 109 -9.74 6.86 -20.39
CA ARG A 109 -9.29 7.73 -19.28
C ARG A 109 -9.56 7.14 -17.90
N TRP A 110 -10.25 6.01 -17.81
CA TRP A 110 -10.65 5.41 -16.54
C TRP A 110 -10.16 3.99 -16.46
N ASP A 111 -9.39 3.70 -15.44
CA ASP A 111 -9.01 2.36 -15.06
C ASP A 111 -9.78 1.97 -13.81
N PHE A 112 -10.41 0.80 -13.84
CA PHE A 112 -11.08 0.20 -12.70
C PHE A 112 -10.36 -1.07 -12.31
N TYR A 113 -10.17 -1.28 -11.02
CA TYR A 113 -9.43 -2.45 -10.57
C TYR A 113 -9.98 -3.03 -9.27
N VAL A 114 -9.65 -4.30 -9.08
CA VAL A 114 -9.70 -4.96 -7.77
C VAL A 114 -8.29 -5.39 -7.41
N ALA A 115 -7.96 -5.37 -6.12
CA ALA A 115 -6.63 -5.76 -5.70
C ALA A 115 -6.65 -6.45 -4.35
N GLY A 116 -5.55 -7.17 -4.06
CA GLY A 116 -5.28 -7.75 -2.76
C GLY A 116 -3.86 -7.46 -2.32
N SER A 117 -3.69 -7.08 -1.08
CA SER A 117 -2.39 -6.82 -0.47
C SER A 117 -2.06 -7.88 0.58
N LEU A 118 -0.82 -8.34 0.54
CA LEU A 118 -0.26 -9.26 1.53
C LEU A 118 1.09 -8.73 2.01
N GLY A 119 1.30 -8.72 3.32
CA GLY A 119 2.55 -8.20 3.87
C GLY A 119 2.71 -8.46 5.36
N VAL A 120 3.60 -7.70 5.96
CA VAL A 120 3.86 -7.71 7.39
C VAL A 120 3.84 -6.28 7.93
N SER A 121 3.32 -6.12 9.14
CA SER A 121 3.31 -4.83 9.85
C SER A 121 4.52 -4.75 10.77
N ILE A 122 5.36 -3.72 10.56
CA ILE A 122 6.45 -3.37 11.46
C ILE A 122 5.89 -2.35 12.44
N VAL A 123 5.91 -2.68 13.73
CA VAL A 123 5.29 -1.86 14.79
C VAL A 123 6.35 -1.36 15.75
N SER A 124 6.28 -0.07 16.10
CA SER A 124 7.13 0.56 17.12
C SER A 124 6.28 1.45 18.02
N THR A 125 6.36 1.25 19.33
CA THR A 125 5.61 2.02 20.31
C THR A 125 6.57 2.86 21.15
N THR A 126 6.27 4.15 21.28
CA THR A 126 7.00 5.10 22.13
C THR A 126 6.08 5.55 23.27
N TRP A 127 6.53 5.37 24.50
CA TRP A 127 5.80 5.78 25.70
C TRP A 127 6.13 7.21 26.09
N ASP A 128 5.13 7.90 26.67
CA ASP A 128 5.36 9.21 27.25
C ASP A 128 6.41 9.11 28.37
N SER A 129 7.33 10.06 28.41
CA SER A 129 8.40 10.12 29.41
C SER A 129 7.86 10.25 30.84
N ASN A 130 6.67 10.82 31.00
CA ASN A 130 6.00 11.01 32.29
C ASN A 130 5.08 9.85 32.69
N TYR A 131 5.01 8.79 31.87
CA TYR A 131 4.19 7.64 32.19
C TYR A 131 4.95 6.62 33.02
N TYR A 132 4.53 6.45 34.27
CA TYR A 132 5.10 5.53 35.27
C TYR A 132 4.26 4.26 35.49
N GLY A 133 3.19 4.06 34.70
CA GLY A 133 2.33 2.89 34.78
C GLY A 133 2.90 1.63 34.11
N ASP A 134 2.08 0.59 34.06
CA ASP A 134 2.44 -0.67 33.40
C ASP A 134 2.53 -0.46 31.88
N ARG A 135 3.72 -0.71 31.32
CA ARG A 135 4.03 -0.58 29.89
C ARG A 135 3.79 -1.87 29.09
N THR A 136 3.26 -2.90 29.73
CA THR A 136 3.00 -4.18 29.03
C THR A 136 1.64 -4.23 28.36
N TYR A 137 0.73 -3.32 28.71
CA TYR A 137 -0.62 -3.29 28.17
C TYR A 137 -0.75 -2.26 27.04
N TYR A 138 -0.40 -2.67 25.85
CA TYR A 138 -0.68 -1.89 24.61
C TYR A 138 -1.43 -2.78 23.61
N ARG A 139 -2.25 -2.18 22.77
CA ARG A 139 -2.90 -2.88 21.68
C ARG A 139 -1.85 -3.36 20.69
N SER A 140 -1.73 -4.68 20.53
CA SER A 140 -0.88 -5.23 19.49
C SER A 140 -1.55 -5.08 18.13
N VAL A 141 -0.77 -4.68 17.14
CA VAL A 141 -1.16 -4.74 15.73
C VAL A 141 -0.77 -6.13 15.22
N ASP A 142 -1.67 -6.78 14.49
CA ASP A 142 -1.36 -8.06 13.87
C ASP A 142 -0.14 -7.92 12.96
N PRO A 143 0.84 -8.81 13.09
CA PRO A 143 2.02 -8.78 12.23
C PRO A 143 1.67 -9.11 10.77
N LEU A 144 0.61 -9.88 10.52
CA LEU A 144 0.14 -10.19 9.18
C LEU A 144 -0.71 -9.04 8.65
N TYR A 145 -0.32 -8.50 7.49
CA TYR A 145 -1.09 -7.50 6.77
C TYR A 145 -1.82 -8.15 5.60
N LEU A 146 -3.15 -8.09 5.62
CA LEU A 146 -4.02 -8.53 4.54
C LEU A 146 -5.03 -7.42 4.26
N ASP A 147 -5.19 -7.04 2.99
CA ASP A 147 -6.16 -6.02 2.60
C ASP A 147 -6.75 -6.32 1.23
N LEU A 148 -8.03 -6.06 1.05
CA LEU A 148 -8.74 -6.18 -0.22
C LEU A 148 -9.16 -4.80 -0.68
N HIS A 149 -8.97 -4.52 -1.97
CA HIS A 149 -9.15 -3.21 -2.54
C HIS A 149 -10.11 -3.24 -3.74
N VAL A 150 -10.83 -2.16 -3.89
CA VAL A 150 -11.52 -1.79 -5.12
C VAL A 150 -11.17 -0.34 -5.42
N GLY A 151 -10.73 -0.06 -6.63
CA GLY A 151 -10.27 1.28 -6.95
C GLY A 151 -10.49 1.68 -8.37
N THR A 152 -10.20 2.95 -8.60
CA THR A 152 -10.24 3.55 -9.93
C THR A 152 -9.13 4.57 -10.06
N GLU A 153 -8.61 4.71 -11.28
CA GLU A 153 -7.70 5.76 -11.66
C GLU A 153 -8.30 6.56 -12.82
N TYR A 154 -8.12 7.87 -12.77
CA TYR A 154 -8.46 8.77 -13.85
C TYR A 154 -7.21 9.40 -14.44
N HIS A 155 -6.94 9.14 -15.71
CA HIS A 155 -5.80 9.68 -16.42
C HIS A 155 -5.97 11.18 -16.72
N LEU A 156 -5.26 12.02 -15.97
CA LEU A 156 -5.18 13.46 -16.17
C LEU A 156 -4.34 13.81 -17.41
N SER A 157 -3.31 13.02 -17.65
CA SER A 157 -2.43 13.10 -18.81
C SER A 157 -1.90 11.71 -19.17
N ARG A 158 -1.00 11.63 -20.16
CA ARG A 158 -0.33 10.35 -20.51
C ARG A 158 0.58 9.80 -19.41
N ASN A 159 1.05 10.66 -18.51
CA ASN A 159 2.06 10.32 -17.51
C ASN A 159 1.56 10.52 -16.08
N ILE A 160 0.36 11.05 -15.88
CA ILE A 160 -0.16 11.36 -14.54
C ILE A 160 -1.63 10.96 -14.48
N GLY A 161 -1.95 10.18 -13.49
CA GLY A 161 -3.30 9.81 -13.08
C GLY A 161 -3.61 10.29 -11.65
N ALA A 162 -4.89 10.38 -11.33
CA ALA A 162 -5.39 10.51 -9.96
C ALA A 162 -6.16 9.24 -9.63
N PHE A 163 -5.85 8.62 -8.51
CA PHE A 163 -6.51 7.38 -8.11
C PHE A 163 -7.29 7.51 -6.80
N LEU A 164 -8.33 6.69 -6.67
CA LEU A 164 -9.06 6.42 -5.46
C LEU A 164 -9.05 4.92 -5.23
N ASP A 165 -8.53 4.49 -4.09
CA ASP A 165 -8.42 3.10 -3.67
C ASP A 165 -9.19 2.91 -2.36
N LEU A 166 -10.29 2.21 -2.41
CA LEU A 166 -11.10 1.85 -1.25
C LEU A 166 -10.74 0.45 -0.81
N SER A 167 -10.49 0.26 0.47
CA SER A 167 -10.05 -1.02 0.98
C SER A 167 -10.73 -1.43 2.28
N THR A 168 -10.56 -2.70 2.64
CA THR A 168 -11.00 -3.23 3.93
C THR A 168 -10.16 -2.72 5.10
N GLY A 169 -8.97 -2.23 4.84
CA GLY A 169 -8.04 -1.70 5.85
C GLY A 169 -7.72 -0.22 5.64
N ILE A 170 -6.90 0.10 4.66
CA ILE A 170 -6.37 1.44 4.42
C ILE A 170 -6.84 1.95 3.07
N SER A 171 -7.81 2.86 3.07
CA SER A 171 -8.28 3.52 1.86
C SER A 171 -7.43 4.75 1.55
N THR A 172 -7.08 4.94 0.29
CA THR A 172 -6.19 6.02 -0.16
C THR A 172 -6.72 6.76 -1.38
N ILE A 173 -6.34 8.02 -1.46
CA ILE A 173 -6.46 8.84 -2.66
C ILE A 173 -5.06 9.36 -3.01
N GLY A 174 -4.72 9.44 -4.28
CA GLY A 174 -3.36 9.85 -4.62
C GLY A 174 -3.13 10.11 -6.09
N ILE A 175 -1.85 10.11 -6.43
CA ILE A 175 -1.35 10.36 -7.78
C ILE A 175 -0.59 9.12 -8.25
N ALA A 176 -0.88 8.73 -9.50
CA ALA A 176 -0.16 7.71 -10.25
C ALA A 176 0.76 8.40 -11.27
N ILE A 177 2.01 7.98 -11.36
CA ILE A 177 3.03 8.49 -12.28
C ILE A 177 3.49 7.32 -13.16
N HIS A 178 3.17 7.39 -14.44
CA HIS A 178 3.47 6.37 -15.45
C HIS A 178 4.78 6.60 -16.18
#